data_a0435c25deb9faf41b04aec18ddfca56
#
_entry.id   a0435c25deb9faf41b04aec18ddfca56
#
_cell.length_a   1.000
_cell.length_b   1.000
_cell.length_c   1.000
_cell.angle_alpha   90.00
_cell.angle_beta   90.00
_cell.angle_gamma   90.00
#
_symmetry.space_group_name_H-M   'P 1'
#
loop_
_entity.id
_entity.type
_entity.pdbx_description
1 polymer ?
#
loop_
_entity_poly.entity_id
_entity_poly.type
_entity_poly.pdbx_seq_one_letter_code
_entity_poly.pdbx_strand_id
1 'polypeptide(L)'
;MQPKPPIAPKRDKTLRHRGVARVDPWFWLRDKDDPAVTAYLQAENAYTDAVMKPTEPLQEALYEEMRARIKEDDSSVPEKEGPYFYYHRYERGAQYPAYCRRHRALDAPEEIMLDINALAVGRSYLRVGVCDNSPDHRYLAYSLDLDGAEEYTLHILDLTTGELLPEHIARTYYSLVWAQNSQVFFYTVLDQHHRPLRVYRHRLGEDAAADVLVYEELDPRLFVSLARSDSGRFVYLYCHGNNMTEWRWLDRNHPQSDFTLIEPRRPEHEYDVTDHGTRFYIRTNIDGAKDFKVVSATIATPTSAQWQDFIAHRPGTLVTDLLAFEDHLVVSETIAGLPQIKIITLADGRSDYVRFDEETYHAYVTPGREFDTSTLRYVYTSMTTPEQTYDHDMVTGSRVLRKQEPVLGNFDRTNYRARRLSATGADGVGIPISLCYHRDTPLDGTAPLVLYGYGSYGHSIPASFSRLRLSYLDRGFIYAIAHVRGGMELGYHWYEDGKLLKKTNTFNDYISCAEHLVAKKFTAEGQILATGGSAGGMLLGTVANMRPQLFSAIIAHVPFVDVLNTMLD
;
A
#
# COMPACT_ATOMS: atom_id res chain seq x y z
N MET A 1 -37.27 21.64 -12.63
CA MET A 1 -36.51 21.24 -13.84
C MET A 1 -35.36 20.37 -13.39
N GLN A 2 -35.10 19.26 -14.04
CA GLN A 2 -33.89 18.51 -13.77
C GLN A 2 -32.67 19.38 -14.14
N PRO A 3 -31.63 19.44 -13.29
CA PRO A 3 -30.40 20.14 -13.59
C PRO A 3 -29.78 19.56 -14.87
N LYS A 4 -29.19 20.40 -15.71
CA LYS A 4 -28.50 19.95 -16.92
C LYS A 4 -27.00 19.92 -16.65
N PRO A 5 -26.30 18.87 -17.08
CA PRO A 5 -24.85 18.83 -16.96
C PRO A 5 -24.19 19.97 -17.73
N PRO A 6 -23.16 20.61 -17.24
CA PRO A 6 -22.37 21.56 -17.99
C PRO A 6 -21.67 20.88 -19.17
N ILE A 7 -21.38 21.66 -20.20
CA ILE A 7 -20.69 21.16 -21.39
C ILE A 7 -19.41 21.97 -21.57
N ALA A 8 -18.27 21.30 -21.52
CA ALA A 8 -16.99 21.94 -21.80
C ALA A 8 -16.96 22.47 -23.26
N PRO A 9 -16.67 23.75 -23.49
CA PRO A 9 -16.55 24.28 -24.83
C PRO A 9 -15.38 23.65 -25.58
N LYS A 10 -15.60 23.37 -26.87
CA LYS A 10 -14.56 22.86 -27.74
C LYS A 10 -13.61 23.98 -28.13
N ARG A 11 -12.29 23.76 -27.91
CA ARG A 11 -11.20 24.66 -28.34
C ARG A 11 -10.14 23.79 -29.02
N ASP A 12 -10.26 23.62 -30.34
CA ASP A 12 -9.44 22.71 -31.11
C ASP A 12 -7.95 23.05 -30.99
N LYS A 13 -7.15 22.06 -30.56
CA LYS A 13 -5.68 22.12 -30.56
C LYS A 13 -5.13 20.95 -31.33
N THR A 14 -4.28 21.23 -32.33
CA THR A 14 -3.59 20.19 -33.07
C THR A 14 -2.30 19.84 -32.33
N LEU A 15 -2.20 18.60 -31.87
CA LEU A 15 -1.01 18.01 -31.26
C LEU A 15 -0.31 17.13 -32.29
N ARG A 16 1.03 17.19 -32.31
CA ARG A 16 1.85 16.39 -33.24
C ARG A 16 2.86 15.57 -32.44
N HIS A 17 2.83 14.26 -32.64
CA HIS A 17 3.79 13.35 -32.04
C HIS A 17 4.25 12.33 -33.08
N ARG A 18 5.56 12.20 -33.30
CA ARG A 18 6.18 11.24 -34.24
C ARG A 18 5.53 11.22 -35.64
N GLY A 19 5.20 12.41 -36.18
CA GLY A 19 4.58 12.55 -37.50
C GLY A 19 3.07 12.35 -37.57
N VAL A 20 2.42 11.92 -36.47
CA VAL A 20 0.97 11.80 -36.37
C VAL A 20 0.39 13.10 -35.82
N ALA A 21 -0.64 13.64 -36.49
CA ALA A 21 -1.39 14.81 -36.02
C ALA A 21 -2.74 14.36 -35.40
N ARG A 22 -3.05 14.88 -34.23
CA ARG A 22 -4.30 14.64 -33.50
C ARG A 22 -4.92 15.98 -33.13
N VAL A 23 -6.22 16.15 -33.35
CA VAL A 23 -6.97 17.30 -32.84
C VAL A 23 -7.58 16.92 -31.50
N ASP A 24 -7.30 17.70 -30.48
CA ASP A 24 -7.89 17.58 -29.16
C ASP A 24 -8.66 18.85 -28.81
N PRO A 25 -10.00 18.81 -28.80
CA PRO A 25 -10.83 19.99 -28.52
C PRO A 25 -10.91 20.34 -27.03
N TRP A 26 -10.44 19.49 -26.15
CA TRP A 26 -10.50 19.69 -24.70
C TRP A 26 -9.11 19.79 -24.04
N PHE A 27 -8.03 19.86 -24.81
CA PHE A 27 -6.66 19.99 -24.32
C PHE A 27 -6.48 21.18 -23.35
N TRP A 28 -7.27 22.24 -23.50
CA TRP A 28 -7.24 23.42 -22.64
C TRP A 28 -7.63 23.14 -21.17
N LEU A 29 -8.38 22.07 -20.89
CA LEU A 29 -8.77 21.69 -19.53
C LEU A 29 -7.58 21.31 -18.62
N ARG A 30 -6.42 21.06 -19.17
CA ARG A 30 -5.19 20.80 -18.41
C ARG A 30 -4.52 22.07 -17.87
N ASP A 31 -4.88 23.24 -18.37
CA ASP A 31 -4.33 24.51 -17.95
C ASP A 31 -5.00 24.97 -16.65
N LYS A 32 -4.39 24.59 -15.52
CA LYS A 32 -4.91 24.91 -14.18
C LYS A 32 -4.98 26.40 -13.87
N ASP A 33 -4.23 27.23 -14.60
CA ASP A 33 -4.18 28.68 -14.43
C ASP A 33 -5.21 29.43 -15.34
N ASP A 34 -5.88 28.74 -16.30
CA ASP A 34 -6.97 29.32 -17.09
C ASP A 34 -8.25 29.44 -16.23
N PRO A 35 -8.75 30.68 -15.98
CA PRO A 35 -9.99 30.90 -15.22
C PRO A 35 -11.20 30.13 -15.78
N ALA A 36 -11.22 29.82 -17.08
CA ALA A 36 -12.29 29.05 -17.69
C ALA A 36 -12.30 27.57 -17.24
N VAL A 37 -11.14 27.01 -16.89
CA VAL A 37 -11.04 25.65 -16.29
C VAL A 37 -11.69 25.67 -14.91
N THR A 38 -11.31 26.63 -14.06
CA THR A 38 -11.91 26.79 -12.73
C THR A 38 -13.43 26.98 -12.82
N ALA A 39 -13.89 27.86 -13.72
CA ALA A 39 -15.33 28.08 -13.91
C ALA A 39 -16.08 26.82 -14.36
N TYR A 40 -15.48 26.02 -15.26
CA TYR A 40 -16.05 24.75 -15.70
C TYR A 40 -16.14 23.73 -14.54
N LEU A 41 -15.08 23.57 -13.75
CA LEU A 41 -15.08 22.67 -12.59
C LEU A 41 -16.11 23.10 -11.52
N GLN A 42 -16.24 24.41 -11.28
CA GLN A 42 -17.27 24.93 -10.37
C GLN A 42 -18.69 24.64 -10.88
N ALA A 43 -18.92 24.72 -12.21
CA ALA A 43 -20.20 24.38 -12.81
C ALA A 43 -20.51 22.87 -12.66
N GLU A 44 -19.51 21.99 -12.81
CA GLU A 44 -19.67 20.53 -12.58
C GLU A 44 -20.01 20.25 -11.11
N ASN A 45 -19.34 20.90 -10.16
CA ASN A 45 -19.65 20.76 -8.75
C ASN A 45 -21.08 21.22 -8.44
N ALA A 46 -21.47 22.40 -8.93
CA ALA A 46 -22.83 22.92 -8.75
C ALA A 46 -23.92 22.01 -9.37
N TYR A 47 -23.61 21.38 -10.52
CA TYR A 47 -24.49 20.36 -11.10
C TYR A 47 -24.61 19.14 -10.20
N THR A 48 -23.47 18.63 -9.70
CA THR A 48 -23.43 17.47 -8.78
C THR A 48 -24.23 17.76 -7.51
N ASP A 49 -24.02 18.91 -6.88
CA ASP A 49 -24.76 19.33 -5.68
C ASP A 49 -26.27 19.36 -5.94
N ALA A 50 -26.70 19.92 -7.07
CA ALA A 50 -28.11 20.01 -7.42
C ALA A 50 -28.74 18.62 -7.68
N VAL A 51 -28.00 17.69 -8.31
CA VAL A 51 -28.46 16.32 -8.56
C VAL A 51 -28.50 15.51 -7.27
N MET A 52 -27.49 15.66 -6.41
CA MET A 52 -27.34 14.89 -5.17
C MET A 52 -28.20 15.43 -4.02
N LYS A 53 -28.64 16.69 -4.07
CA LYS A 53 -29.45 17.33 -3.01
C LYS A 53 -30.62 16.50 -2.47
N PRO A 54 -31.42 15.79 -3.30
CA PRO A 54 -32.50 14.95 -2.78
C PRO A 54 -32.02 13.76 -1.93
N THR A 55 -30.74 13.40 -2.02
CA THR A 55 -30.14 12.27 -1.29
C THR A 55 -29.47 12.67 0.03
N GLU A 56 -29.40 13.98 0.36
CA GLU A 56 -28.79 14.47 1.60
C GLU A 56 -29.28 13.75 2.87
N PRO A 57 -30.59 13.50 3.08
CA PRO A 57 -31.03 12.76 4.27
C PRO A 57 -30.51 11.31 4.32
N LEU A 58 -30.35 10.67 3.15
CA LEU A 58 -29.75 9.33 3.08
C LEU A 58 -28.25 9.38 3.33
N GLN A 59 -27.55 10.40 2.81
CA GLN A 59 -26.13 10.59 3.05
C GLN A 59 -25.83 10.76 4.53
N GLU A 60 -26.60 11.61 5.24
CA GLU A 60 -26.47 11.81 6.67
C GLU A 60 -26.73 10.52 7.45
N ALA A 61 -27.81 9.81 7.11
CA ALA A 61 -28.14 8.53 7.77
C ALA A 61 -27.04 7.47 7.56
N LEU A 62 -26.47 7.39 6.35
CA LEU A 62 -25.36 6.48 6.05
C LEU A 62 -24.06 6.90 6.76
N TYR A 63 -23.77 8.19 6.83
CA TYR A 63 -22.61 8.71 7.55
C TYR A 63 -22.65 8.33 9.03
N GLU A 64 -23.78 8.61 9.71
CA GLU A 64 -23.95 8.26 11.12
C GLU A 64 -23.92 6.74 11.34
N GLU A 65 -24.52 5.96 10.45
CA GLU A 65 -24.48 4.49 10.48
C GLU A 65 -23.04 3.98 10.37
N MET A 66 -22.27 4.50 9.41
CA MET A 66 -20.87 4.09 9.18
C MET A 66 -19.98 4.51 10.34
N ARG A 67 -20.14 5.74 10.83
CA ARG A 67 -19.42 6.28 11.98
C ARG A 67 -19.70 5.49 13.26
N ALA A 68 -20.97 5.13 13.51
CA ALA A 68 -21.36 4.38 14.69
C ALA A 68 -20.71 2.97 14.77
N ARG A 69 -20.18 2.43 13.68
CA ARG A 69 -19.43 1.17 13.65
C ARG A 69 -17.96 1.31 14.04
N ILE A 70 -17.47 2.53 14.17
CA ILE A 70 -16.06 2.82 14.43
C ILE A 70 -15.85 3.01 15.92
N LYS A 71 -14.92 2.27 16.52
CA LYS A 71 -14.43 2.55 17.85
C LYS A 71 -13.40 3.67 17.77
N GLU A 72 -13.77 4.86 18.23
CA GLU A 72 -12.91 6.06 18.14
C GLU A 72 -11.75 6.02 19.14
N ASP A 73 -11.96 5.49 20.35
CA ASP A 73 -10.94 5.35 21.41
C ASP A 73 -10.22 4.00 21.29
N ASP A 74 -9.24 3.92 20.41
CA ASP A 74 -8.55 2.67 20.11
C ASP A 74 -7.02 2.85 20.05
N SER A 75 -6.28 1.74 20.18
CA SER A 75 -4.83 1.72 20.14
C SER A 75 -4.31 0.60 19.22
N SER A 76 -3.14 0.81 18.63
CA SER A 76 -2.41 -0.28 17.97
C SER A 76 -1.94 -1.33 18.98
N VAL A 77 -1.61 -2.53 18.49
CA VAL A 77 -0.92 -3.53 19.32
C VAL A 77 0.49 -3.03 19.60
N PRO A 78 0.93 -2.98 20.88
CA PRO A 78 2.27 -2.51 21.21
C PRO A 78 3.36 -3.36 20.57
N GLU A 79 4.40 -2.69 20.06
CA GLU A 79 5.59 -3.31 19.48
C GLU A 79 6.77 -3.12 20.42
N LYS A 80 7.46 -4.22 20.75
CA LYS A 80 8.63 -4.19 21.60
C LYS A 80 9.88 -3.79 20.80
N GLU A 81 10.65 -2.84 21.33
CA GLU A 81 12.01 -2.53 20.86
C GLU A 81 12.88 -2.20 22.08
N GLY A 82 13.85 -3.05 22.36
CA GLY A 82 14.70 -2.94 23.54
C GLY A 82 13.86 -2.90 24.84
N PRO A 83 14.04 -1.87 25.68
CA PRO A 83 13.30 -1.78 26.94
C PRO A 83 11.92 -1.16 26.82
N TYR A 84 11.45 -0.80 25.62
CA TYR A 84 10.18 -0.11 25.43
C TYR A 84 9.18 -0.91 24.61
N PHE A 85 7.90 -0.59 24.85
CA PHE A 85 6.75 -0.99 24.02
C PHE A 85 6.17 0.25 23.37
N TYR A 86 6.23 0.34 22.06
CA TYR A 86 5.76 1.48 21.25
C TYR A 86 4.39 1.20 20.67
N TYR A 87 3.50 2.20 20.71
CA TYR A 87 2.16 2.12 20.13
C TYR A 87 1.63 3.52 19.84
N HIS A 88 0.58 3.58 19.08
CA HIS A 88 -0.21 4.79 18.93
C HIS A 88 -1.64 4.55 19.42
N ARG A 89 -2.29 5.59 19.90
CA ARG A 89 -3.68 5.54 20.32
C ARG A 89 -4.45 6.77 19.88
N TYR A 90 -5.74 6.56 19.67
CA TYR A 90 -6.70 7.63 19.43
C TYR A 90 -7.53 7.89 20.68
N GLU A 91 -7.92 9.13 20.89
CA GLU A 91 -8.90 9.53 21.89
C GLU A 91 -10.24 9.80 21.20
N ARG A 92 -11.32 9.63 21.91
CA ARG A 92 -12.67 9.87 21.37
C ARG A 92 -12.80 11.33 20.90
N GLY A 93 -13.22 11.51 19.65
CA GLY A 93 -13.38 12.82 19.03
C GLY A 93 -12.07 13.46 18.56
N ALA A 94 -10.91 12.83 18.78
CA ALA A 94 -9.64 13.27 18.25
C ALA A 94 -9.49 12.88 16.79
N GLN A 95 -8.90 13.76 15.99
CA GLN A 95 -8.68 13.52 14.56
C GLN A 95 -7.39 12.72 14.32
N TYR A 96 -6.40 12.86 15.17
CA TYR A 96 -5.07 12.29 15.03
C TYR A 96 -4.70 11.38 16.19
N PRO A 97 -3.74 10.47 16.01
CA PRO A 97 -3.23 9.65 17.11
C PRO A 97 -2.26 10.44 18.01
N ALA A 98 -2.05 9.92 19.22
CA ALA A 98 -0.87 10.18 20.02
C ALA A 98 0.09 8.98 19.92
N TYR A 99 1.38 9.23 19.68
CA TYR A 99 2.44 8.21 19.71
C TYR A 99 2.96 8.07 21.13
N CYS A 100 2.93 6.84 21.62
CA CYS A 100 3.19 6.53 23.02
C CYS A 100 4.21 5.40 23.15
N ARG A 101 4.84 5.34 24.33
CA ARG A 101 5.66 4.20 24.74
C ARG A 101 5.47 3.85 26.21
N ARG A 102 5.85 2.63 26.57
CA ARG A 102 5.89 2.16 27.96
C ARG A 102 7.21 1.45 28.24
N HIS A 103 7.79 1.68 29.41
CA HIS A 103 9.08 1.14 29.77
C HIS A 103 8.95 -0.24 30.44
N ARG A 104 9.60 -1.25 29.87
CA ARG A 104 9.76 -2.64 30.38
C ARG A 104 8.48 -3.47 30.49
N ALA A 105 7.32 -2.89 30.73
CA ALA A 105 6.08 -3.65 30.92
C ALA A 105 4.89 -2.94 30.27
N LEU A 106 3.90 -3.71 29.80
CA LEU A 106 2.69 -3.18 29.15
C LEU A 106 1.76 -2.43 30.12
N ASP A 107 1.88 -2.68 31.43
CA ASP A 107 1.15 -2.00 32.50
C ASP A 107 1.94 -0.85 33.14
N ALA A 108 3.17 -0.58 32.67
CA ALA A 108 3.95 0.57 33.12
C ALA A 108 3.25 1.89 32.76
N PRO A 109 3.58 3.01 33.44
CA PRO A 109 3.07 4.31 33.08
C PRO A 109 3.31 4.65 31.60
N GLU A 110 2.29 5.23 30.96
CA GLU A 110 2.38 5.69 29.59
C GLU A 110 3.22 6.95 29.51
N GLU A 111 4.09 7.01 28.52
CA GLU A 111 4.82 8.21 28.10
C GLU A 111 4.33 8.59 26.70
N ILE A 112 3.74 9.77 26.55
CA ILE A 112 3.38 10.35 25.25
C ILE A 112 4.63 10.97 24.64
N MET A 113 5.08 10.41 23.52
CA MET A 113 6.23 10.91 22.78
C MET A 113 5.87 12.06 21.85
N LEU A 114 4.72 11.94 21.16
CA LEU A 114 4.24 12.95 20.21
C LEU A 114 2.71 12.96 20.18
N ASP A 115 2.11 14.05 20.59
CA ASP A 115 0.67 14.30 20.47
C ASP A 115 0.39 15.10 19.20
N ILE A 116 -0.11 14.42 18.18
CA ILE A 116 -0.41 15.06 16.88
C ILE A 116 -1.58 16.04 17.02
N ASN A 117 -2.54 15.78 17.92
CA ASN A 117 -3.67 16.69 18.12
C ASN A 117 -3.20 18.03 18.71
N ALA A 118 -2.24 18.01 19.64
CA ALA A 118 -1.63 19.24 20.17
C ALA A 118 -0.90 20.03 19.08
N LEU A 119 -0.20 19.34 18.17
CA LEU A 119 0.47 19.97 17.03
C LEU A 119 -0.52 20.53 15.99
N ALA A 120 -1.70 19.95 15.86
CA ALA A 120 -2.71 20.35 14.88
C ALA A 120 -3.51 21.60 15.31
N VAL A 121 -3.40 22.05 16.55
CA VAL A 121 -4.16 23.21 17.04
C VAL A 121 -3.89 24.45 16.17
N GLY A 122 -4.95 25.03 15.62
CA GLY A 122 -4.89 26.22 14.77
C GLY A 122 -4.39 25.98 13.35
N ARG A 123 -4.26 24.72 12.92
CA ARG A 123 -3.86 24.35 11.56
C ARG A 123 -5.05 23.75 10.78
N SER A 124 -5.11 24.04 9.50
CA SER A 124 -6.12 23.47 8.59
C SER A 124 -5.74 22.07 8.09
N TYR A 125 -4.45 21.74 8.11
CA TYR A 125 -3.88 20.48 7.67
C TYR A 125 -2.64 20.13 8.49
N LEU A 126 -2.46 18.83 8.75
CA LEU A 126 -1.24 18.27 9.31
C LEU A 126 -1.12 16.80 8.94
N ARG A 127 0.06 16.41 8.46
CA ARG A 127 0.42 15.01 8.21
C ARG A 127 1.81 14.72 8.76
N VAL A 128 1.97 13.57 9.42
CA VAL A 128 3.27 13.07 9.87
C VAL A 128 3.85 12.18 8.78
N GLY A 129 5.09 12.41 8.38
CA GLY A 129 5.83 11.57 7.44
C GLY A 129 6.68 10.53 8.17
N VAL A 130 7.77 10.97 8.79
CA VAL A 130 8.64 10.13 9.63
C VAL A 130 8.19 10.24 11.09
N CYS A 131 8.28 9.14 11.85
CA CYS A 131 8.19 9.11 13.30
C CYS A 131 9.02 7.91 13.78
N ASP A 132 10.31 8.12 14.06
CA ASP A 132 11.25 7.05 14.36
C ASP A 132 12.20 7.43 15.52
N ASN A 133 12.45 6.45 16.40
CA ASN A 133 13.28 6.64 17.59
C ASN A 133 14.75 6.38 17.29
N SER A 134 15.64 7.13 17.95
CA SER A 134 17.06 6.80 17.97
C SER A 134 17.29 5.45 18.68
N PRO A 135 18.39 4.71 18.37
CA PRO A 135 18.72 3.41 18.98
C PRO A 135 18.83 3.42 20.50
N ASP A 136 19.20 4.55 21.12
CA ASP A 136 19.25 4.73 22.57
C ASP A 136 17.89 5.13 23.19
N HIS A 137 16.83 5.24 22.34
CA HIS A 137 15.47 5.62 22.71
C HIS A 137 15.33 7.04 23.32
N ARG A 138 16.34 7.88 23.17
CA ARG A 138 16.36 9.24 23.69
C ARG A 138 15.74 10.26 22.75
N TYR A 139 16.02 10.15 21.45
CA TYR A 139 15.56 11.12 20.47
C TYR A 139 14.44 10.54 19.62
N LEU A 140 13.48 11.38 19.27
CA LEU A 140 12.45 11.10 18.30
C LEU A 140 12.65 12.01 17.09
N ALA A 141 12.93 11.40 15.93
CA ALA A 141 12.85 12.10 14.65
C ALA A 141 11.42 12.05 14.14
N TYR A 142 10.83 13.20 13.85
CA TYR A 142 9.51 13.25 13.21
C TYR A 142 9.45 14.36 12.16
N SER A 143 8.65 14.14 11.12
CA SER A 143 8.51 15.13 10.06
C SER A 143 7.05 15.47 9.81
N LEU A 144 6.80 16.76 9.47
CA LEU A 144 5.46 17.31 9.31
C LEU A 144 5.29 17.92 7.92
N ASP A 145 4.17 17.62 7.27
CA ASP A 145 3.60 18.37 6.17
C ASP A 145 2.41 19.18 6.73
N LEU A 146 2.40 20.49 6.50
CA LEU A 146 1.44 21.41 7.09
C LEU A 146 0.47 22.04 6.09
N ASP A 147 0.62 21.74 4.81
CA ASP A 147 -0.17 22.33 3.72
C ASP A 147 -0.68 21.33 2.68
N GLY A 148 -0.28 20.05 2.79
CA GLY A 148 -0.69 18.99 1.87
C GLY A 148 0.15 18.91 0.60
N ALA A 149 1.30 19.57 0.56
CA ALA A 149 2.23 19.50 -0.58
C ALA A 149 3.05 18.21 -0.64
N GLU A 150 2.98 17.36 0.40
CA GLU A 150 3.84 16.19 0.59
C GLU A 150 5.35 16.54 0.69
N GLU A 151 5.64 17.78 1.04
CA GLU A 151 6.96 18.25 1.46
C GLU A 151 7.00 18.30 2.99
N TYR A 152 7.93 17.56 3.57
CA TYR A 152 8.00 17.44 5.03
C TYR A 152 9.15 18.25 5.60
N THR A 153 8.92 18.82 6.77
CA THR A 153 9.97 19.42 7.59
C THR A 153 10.29 18.48 8.74
N LEU A 154 11.55 18.07 8.85
CA LEU A 154 12.04 17.16 9.88
C LEU A 154 12.44 17.94 11.14
N HIS A 155 12.06 17.39 12.28
CA HIS A 155 12.35 17.87 13.64
C HIS A 155 12.89 16.74 14.48
N ILE A 156 13.69 17.07 15.49
CA ILE A 156 14.20 16.13 16.50
C ILE A 156 13.75 16.59 17.89
N LEU A 157 13.11 15.66 18.61
CA LEU A 157 12.66 15.86 19.99
C LEU A 157 13.53 15.04 20.95
N ASP A 158 14.11 15.66 21.96
CA ASP A 158 14.73 14.95 23.08
C ASP A 158 13.65 14.48 24.06
N LEU A 159 13.36 13.19 24.07
CA LEU A 159 12.32 12.60 24.91
C LEU A 159 12.65 12.64 26.42
N THR A 160 13.91 12.91 26.79
CA THR A 160 14.31 13.02 28.20
C THR A 160 13.98 14.41 28.77
N THR A 161 14.14 15.46 27.98
CA THR A 161 13.87 16.84 28.38
C THR A 161 12.52 17.35 27.91
N GLY A 162 11.96 16.75 26.84
CA GLY A 162 10.77 17.25 26.15
C GLY A 162 11.05 18.46 25.27
N GLU A 163 12.32 18.79 25.01
CA GLU A 163 12.71 19.94 24.22
C GLU A 163 13.00 19.57 22.76
N LEU A 164 12.59 20.43 21.83
CA LEU A 164 13.00 20.35 20.44
C LEU A 164 14.46 20.75 20.30
N LEU A 165 15.23 19.96 19.60
CA LEU A 165 16.57 20.33 19.17
C LEU A 165 16.50 21.38 18.04
N PRO A 166 17.62 22.07 17.73
CA PRO A 166 17.60 23.13 16.72
C PRO A 166 17.39 22.65 15.29
N GLU A 167 17.44 21.36 15.04
CA GLU A 167 17.24 20.76 13.72
C GLU A 167 15.87 21.10 13.14
N HIS A 168 15.91 21.71 11.95
CA HIS A 168 14.74 22.10 11.18
C HIS A 168 15.08 21.89 9.70
N ILE A 169 14.92 20.64 9.22
CA ILE A 169 15.37 20.24 7.89
C ILE A 169 14.15 20.17 6.95
N ALA A 170 14.06 21.12 6.03
CA ALA A 170 12.96 21.22 5.09
C ALA A 170 13.11 20.29 3.88
N ARG A 171 12.00 20.08 3.16
CA ARG A 171 11.91 19.30 1.92
C ARG A 171 12.36 17.84 2.06
N THR A 172 12.25 17.28 3.25
CA THR A 172 12.48 15.85 3.47
C THR A 172 11.31 15.02 2.96
N TYR A 173 11.53 13.71 2.86
CA TYR A 173 10.51 12.75 2.46
C TYR A 173 10.32 11.67 3.53
N TYR A 174 9.72 10.52 3.19
CA TYR A 174 9.31 9.50 4.17
C TYR A 174 10.43 8.65 4.76
N SER A 175 11.68 8.78 4.29
CA SER A 175 12.76 7.87 4.68
C SER A 175 13.77 8.55 5.60
N LEU A 176 13.98 7.96 6.77
CA LEU A 176 15.03 8.30 7.72
C LEU A 176 15.54 7.01 8.37
N VAL A 177 16.86 6.89 8.57
CA VAL A 177 17.46 5.79 9.34
C VAL A 177 18.56 6.33 10.25
N TRP A 178 18.45 6.03 11.54
CA TRP A 178 19.48 6.35 12.54
C TRP A 178 20.69 5.45 12.40
N ALA A 179 21.89 6.00 12.56
CA ALA A 179 23.09 5.24 12.86
C ALA A 179 23.03 4.69 14.29
N GLN A 180 23.83 3.65 14.60
CA GLN A 180 23.79 2.98 15.89
C GLN A 180 24.21 3.88 17.07
N ASN A 181 24.99 4.92 16.81
CA ASN A 181 25.48 5.86 17.84
C ASN A 181 24.44 6.91 18.28
N SER A 182 23.22 6.91 17.73
CA SER A 182 22.16 7.88 18.02
C SER A 182 22.54 9.36 17.81
N GLN A 183 23.66 9.64 17.15
CA GLN A 183 24.16 10.99 16.88
C GLN A 183 24.14 11.33 15.38
N VAL A 184 23.95 10.35 14.53
CA VAL A 184 23.94 10.51 13.09
C VAL A 184 22.68 9.84 12.53
N PHE A 185 22.07 10.44 11.53
CA PHE A 185 21.02 9.81 10.74
C PHE A 185 21.16 10.14 9.26
N PHE A 186 20.52 9.31 8.45
CA PHE A 186 20.41 9.50 7.01
C PHE A 186 18.96 9.80 6.67
N TYR A 187 18.73 10.69 5.70
CA TYR A 187 17.40 11.10 5.30
C TYR A 187 17.34 11.42 3.80
N THR A 188 16.13 11.30 3.22
CA THR A 188 15.88 11.62 1.81
C THR A 188 15.36 13.03 1.63
N VAL A 189 15.74 13.67 0.51
CA VAL A 189 15.31 15.02 0.13
C VAL A 189 14.68 15.01 -1.26
N LEU A 190 13.59 15.77 -1.42
CA LEU A 190 12.86 15.94 -2.66
C LEU A 190 13.57 16.90 -3.62
N ASP A 191 13.52 16.61 -4.92
CA ASP A 191 13.86 17.56 -5.97
C ASP A 191 12.73 18.57 -6.23
N GLN A 192 12.91 19.44 -7.22
CA GLN A 192 11.88 20.41 -7.63
C GLN A 192 10.61 19.80 -8.23
N HIS A 193 10.63 18.52 -8.57
CA HIS A 193 9.52 17.74 -9.11
C HIS A 193 8.91 16.78 -8.07
N HIS A 194 9.16 17.01 -6.78
CA HIS A 194 8.69 16.18 -5.66
C HIS A 194 9.16 14.72 -5.74
N ARG A 195 10.37 14.47 -6.26
CA ARG A 195 10.96 13.13 -6.32
C ARG A 195 12.08 13.00 -5.28
N PRO A 196 12.11 11.93 -4.44
CA PRO A 196 13.20 11.66 -3.53
C PRO A 196 14.40 11.12 -4.32
N LEU A 197 15.38 11.98 -4.60
CA LEU A 197 16.57 11.64 -5.39
C LEU A 197 17.88 11.74 -4.61
N ARG A 198 17.88 12.42 -3.46
CA ARG A 198 19.10 12.67 -2.70
C ARG A 198 19.02 12.08 -1.31
N VAL A 199 20.16 11.57 -0.82
CA VAL A 199 20.33 11.13 0.56
C VAL A 199 21.44 11.95 1.19
N TYR A 200 21.11 12.54 2.33
CA TYR A 200 22.05 13.26 3.16
C TYR A 200 22.32 12.53 4.45
N ARG A 201 23.50 12.76 5.00
CA ARG A 201 23.91 12.35 6.34
C ARG A 201 23.98 13.60 7.22
N HIS A 202 23.21 13.59 8.29
CA HIS A 202 23.17 14.65 9.30
C HIS A 202 23.79 14.18 10.61
N ARG A 203 24.41 15.10 11.34
CA ARG A 203 24.87 14.89 12.70
C ARG A 203 24.13 15.83 13.65
N LEU A 204 23.59 15.28 14.73
CA LEU A 204 22.87 16.06 15.73
C LEU A 204 23.69 17.25 16.25
N GLY A 205 23.04 18.43 16.37
CA GLY A 205 23.63 19.67 16.82
C GLY A 205 24.40 20.43 15.74
N GLU A 206 24.49 19.93 14.51
CA GLU A 206 25.08 20.64 13.38
C GLU A 206 23.99 21.33 12.54
N ASP A 207 24.37 22.38 11.81
CA ASP A 207 23.47 23.04 10.87
C ASP A 207 23.24 22.11 9.65
N ALA A 208 22.00 21.97 9.21
CA ALA A 208 21.65 21.17 8.04
C ALA A 208 22.34 21.63 6.74
N ALA A 209 22.80 22.89 6.67
CA ALA A 209 23.61 23.38 5.55
C ALA A 209 25.00 22.71 5.48
N ALA A 210 25.47 22.10 6.59
CA ALA A 210 26.72 21.35 6.66
C ALA A 210 26.53 19.85 6.34
N ASP A 211 25.32 19.40 6.06
CA ASP A 211 25.03 17.99 5.81
C ASP A 211 25.76 17.45 4.58
N VAL A 212 26.21 16.22 4.71
CA VAL A 212 26.99 15.57 3.66
C VAL A 212 26.05 14.85 2.70
N LEU A 213 26.05 15.25 1.42
CA LEU A 213 25.40 14.50 0.36
C LEU A 213 26.14 13.15 0.19
N VAL A 214 25.48 12.03 0.51
CA VAL A 214 26.07 10.69 0.44
C VAL A 214 25.61 9.90 -0.78
N TYR A 215 24.50 10.30 -1.39
CA TYR A 215 24.01 9.71 -2.63
C TYR A 215 23.11 10.67 -3.42
N GLU A 216 23.21 10.63 -4.73
CA GLU A 216 22.30 11.31 -5.65
C GLU A 216 21.94 10.37 -6.80
N GLU A 217 20.63 10.16 -7.04
CA GLU A 217 20.12 9.40 -8.16
C GLU A 217 19.93 10.32 -9.37
N LEU A 218 20.62 9.96 -10.47
CA LEU A 218 20.60 10.74 -11.70
C LEU A 218 19.59 10.21 -12.74
N ASP A 219 19.12 8.97 -12.57
CA ASP A 219 18.10 8.41 -13.45
C ASP A 219 16.71 8.88 -13.02
N PRO A 220 16.02 9.72 -13.83
CA PRO A 220 14.72 10.26 -13.45
C PRO A 220 13.60 9.22 -13.35
N ARG A 221 13.84 7.98 -13.75
CA ARG A 221 12.89 6.87 -13.67
C ARG A 221 12.91 6.19 -12.30
N LEU A 222 13.90 6.51 -11.44
CA LEU A 222 14.08 5.87 -10.14
C LEU A 222 13.83 6.85 -9.01
N PHE A 223 13.38 6.30 -7.90
CA PHE A 223 13.22 6.97 -6.61
C PHE A 223 14.19 6.35 -5.62
N VAL A 224 14.64 7.14 -4.65
CA VAL A 224 15.55 6.68 -3.59
C VAL A 224 14.80 6.57 -2.27
N SER A 225 15.03 5.46 -1.57
CA SER A 225 14.51 5.23 -0.22
C SER A 225 15.60 4.67 0.69
N LEU A 226 15.37 4.80 1.98
CA LEU A 226 16.23 4.24 3.03
C LEU A 226 15.42 3.24 3.87
N ALA A 227 16.08 2.21 4.37
CA ALA A 227 15.52 1.29 5.33
C ALA A 227 16.58 0.84 6.33
N ARG A 228 16.15 0.53 7.56
CA ARG A 228 16.95 -0.23 8.51
C ARG A 228 16.87 -1.71 8.12
N SER A 229 17.98 -2.42 8.11
CA SER A 229 17.98 -3.86 7.90
C SER A 229 17.29 -4.60 9.06
N ASP A 230 16.79 -5.83 8.80
CA ASP A 230 16.06 -6.63 9.79
C ASP A 230 16.90 -6.90 11.05
N SER A 231 18.19 -7.22 10.88
CA SER A 231 19.11 -7.38 12.02
C SER A 231 19.41 -6.06 12.76
N GLY A 232 19.02 -4.93 12.20
CA GLY A 232 19.38 -3.61 12.71
C GLY A 232 20.85 -3.22 12.48
N ARG A 233 21.62 -4.02 11.76
CA ARG A 233 23.06 -3.81 11.54
C ARG A 233 23.35 -2.78 10.45
N PHE A 234 22.52 -2.70 9.40
CA PHE A 234 22.78 -1.89 8.22
C PHE A 234 21.77 -0.78 8.01
N VAL A 235 22.22 0.28 7.36
CA VAL A 235 21.39 1.20 6.59
C VAL A 235 21.34 0.66 5.17
N TYR A 236 20.16 0.37 4.65
CA TYR A 236 19.94 0.14 3.24
C TYR A 236 19.56 1.44 2.55
N LEU A 237 20.17 1.67 1.39
CA LEU A 237 19.76 2.65 0.41
C LEU A 237 19.33 1.88 -0.83
N TYR A 238 18.12 2.09 -1.30
CA TYR A 238 17.66 1.42 -2.50
C TYR A 238 17.00 2.40 -3.47
N CYS A 239 17.35 2.20 -4.74
CA CYS A 239 16.75 2.89 -5.87
C CYS A 239 15.74 1.95 -6.51
N HIS A 240 14.53 2.43 -6.75
CA HIS A 240 13.45 1.60 -7.29
C HIS A 240 12.65 2.35 -8.36
N GLY A 241 12.24 1.61 -9.36
CA GLY A 241 11.33 2.03 -10.42
C GLY A 241 10.29 0.94 -10.69
N ASN A 242 9.63 1.00 -11.83
CA ASN A 242 8.52 0.06 -12.12
C ASN A 242 8.98 -1.40 -12.34
N ASN A 243 10.22 -1.61 -12.78
CA ASN A 243 10.75 -2.94 -13.14
C ASN A 243 12.26 -3.05 -12.97
N MET A 244 12.82 -2.25 -12.10
CA MET A 244 14.27 -2.21 -11.88
C MET A 244 14.56 -1.71 -10.47
N THR A 245 15.49 -2.37 -9.77
CA THR A 245 15.97 -1.96 -8.45
C THR A 245 17.49 -1.98 -8.37
N GLU A 246 18.04 -1.23 -7.42
CA GLU A 246 19.45 -1.24 -7.06
C GLU A 246 19.59 -1.02 -5.55
N TRP A 247 20.30 -1.89 -4.87
CA TRP A 247 20.48 -1.84 -3.42
C TRP A 247 21.92 -1.58 -3.04
N ARG A 248 22.09 -0.77 -2.00
CA ARG A 248 23.37 -0.46 -1.34
C ARG A 248 23.21 -0.63 0.16
N TRP A 249 24.31 -0.88 0.85
CA TRP A 249 24.33 -1.03 2.30
C TRP A 249 25.48 -0.26 2.93
N LEU A 250 25.30 0.13 4.20
CA LEU A 250 26.31 0.76 5.05
C LEU A 250 26.14 0.24 6.48
N ASP A 251 27.26 -0.11 7.16
CA ASP A 251 27.24 -0.55 8.57
C ASP A 251 26.87 0.64 9.48
N ARG A 252 25.79 0.49 10.24
CA ARG A 252 25.28 1.54 11.14
C ARG A 252 26.26 1.94 12.25
N ASN A 253 27.26 1.08 12.57
CA ASN A 253 28.33 1.42 13.50
C ASN A 253 29.41 2.30 12.87
N HIS A 254 29.45 2.38 11.53
CA HIS A 254 30.43 3.15 10.78
C HIS A 254 29.76 4.15 9.84
N PRO A 255 28.97 5.11 10.39
CA PRO A 255 28.13 5.99 9.58
C PRO A 255 28.92 6.96 8.68
N GLN A 256 30.23 7.05 8.85
CA GLN A 256 31.11 7.89 8.00
C GLN A 256 31.59 7.18 6.73
N SER A 257 31.33 5.88 6.62
CA SER A 257 31.71 5.09 5.43
C SER A 257 30.80 5.41 4.24
N ASP A 258 31.24 5.03 3.05
CA ASP A 258 30.42 5.10 1.84
C ASP A 258 29.46 3.91 1.76
N PHE A 259 28.35 4.10 1.05
CA PHE A 259 27.43 3.01 0.73
C PHE A 259 28.05 2.04 -0.27
N THR A 260 28.05 0.76 0.06
CA THR A 260 28.54 -0.32 -0.79
C THR A 260 27.42 -0.88 -1.65
N LEU A 261 27.67 -0.96 -2.96
CA LEU A 261 26.71 -1.54 -3.93
C LEU A 261 26.63 -3.06 -3.74
N ILE A 262 25.40 -3.61 -3.79
CA ILE A 262 25.17 -5.06 -3.78
C ILE A 262 25.24 -5.64 -5.18
N GLU A 263 24.36 -5.17 -6.08
CA GLU A 263 24.34 -5.56 -7.49
C GLU A 263 23.94 -4.35 -8.35
N PRO A 264 24.64 -4.07 -9.46
CA PRO A 264 24.24 -3.01 -10.37
C PRO A 264 22.87 -3.25 -10.97
N ARG A 265 22.10 -2.17 -11.12
CA ARG A 265 20.80 -2.20 -11.79
C ARG A 265 20.90 -2.64 -13.23
N ARG A 266 19.88 -3.34 -13.68
CA ARG A 266 19.67 -3.75 -15.08
C ARG A 266 18.20 -3.59 -15.44
N PRO A 267 17.84 -3.24 -16.68
CA PRO A 267 16.45 -3.24 -17.11
C PRO A 267 15.76 -4.59 -16.81
N GLU A 268 14.54 -4.54 -16.30
CA GLU A 268 13.71 -5.72 -15.95
C GLU A 268 14.32 -6.63 -14.89
N HIS A 269 15.31 -6.14 -14.13
CA HIS A 269 15.87 -6.85 -12.98
C HIS A 269 15.46 -6.17 -11.69
N GLU A 270 14.66 -6.89 -10.93
CA GLU A 270 14.20 -6.49 -9.61
C GLU A 270 14.79 -7.43 -8.55
N TYR A 271 15.27 -6.85 -7.45
CA TYR A 271 15.70 -7.61 -6.30
C TYR A 271 15.54 -6.79 -5.02
N ASP A 272 15.30 -7.49 -3.91
CA ASP A 272 15.24 -6.95 -2.55
C ASP A 272 16.14 -7.77 -1.65
N VAL A 273 16.62 -7.15 -0.57
CA VAL A 273 17.68 -7.73 0.26
C VAL A 273 17.30 -7.70 1.71
N THR A 274 17.47 -8.84 2.40
CA THR A 274 17.53 -8.91 3.86
C THR A 274 18.85 -9.53 4.30
N ASP A 275 19.31 -9.22 5.52
CA ASP A 275 20.58 -9.71 6.04
C ASP A 275 20.39 -10.70 7.19
N HIS A 276 21.31 -11.65 7.26
CA HIS A 276 21.41 -12.60 8.38
C HIS A 276 22.88 -13.04 8.58
N GLY A 277 23.41 -12.75 9.74
CA GLY A 277 24.78 -13.12 10.10
C GLY A 277 25.82 -12.56 9.13
N THR A 278 26.43 -13.42 8.32
CA THR A 278 27.44 -13.07 7.31
C THR A 278 26.92 -13.09 5.88
N ARG A 279 25.60 -13.25 5.68
CA ARG A 279 24.97 -13.43 4.37
C ARG A 279 23.85 -12.43 4.15
N PHE A 280 23.60 -12.15 2.88
CA PHE A 280 22.33 -11.61 2.38
C PHE A 280 21.47 -12.74 1.85
N TYR A 281 20.14 -12.66 2.11
CA TYR A 281 19.11 -13.35 1.36
C TYR A 281 18.46 -12.35 0.42
N ILE A 282 18.32 -12.72 -0.82
CA ILE A 282 17.96 -11.79 -1.90
C ILE A 282 16.79 -12.40 -2.68
N ARG A 283 15.66 -11.73 -2.64
CA ARG A 283 14.54 -12.01 -3.55
C ARG A 283 14.87 -11.41 -4.91
N THR A 284 14.79 -12.19 -6.00
CA THR A 284 15.16 -11.69 -7.31
C THR A 284 14.43 -12.41 -8.44
N ASN A 285 14.23 -11.70 -9.56
CA ASN A 285 13.69 -12.24 -10.81
C ASN A 285 14.79 -12.59 -11.85
N ILE A 286 16.04 -12.64 -11.42
CA ILE A 286 17.19 -12.96 -12.29
C ILE A 286 17.01 -14.31 -13.00
N ASP A 287 17.63 -14.49 -14.17
CA ASP A 287 17.62 -15.73 -14.96
C ASP A 287 16.20 -16.20 -15.36
N GLY A 288 15.27 -15.26 -15.56
CA GLY A 288 13.91 -15.55 -15.98
C GLY A 288 12.99 -16.07 -14.85
N ALA A 289 13.38 -15.93 -13.60
CA ALA A 289 12.57 -16.28 -12.44
C ALA A 289 11.44 -15.26 -12.22
N LYS A 290 10.46 -15.21 -13.15
CA LYS A 290 9.40 -14.18 -13.16
C LYS A 290 8.60 -14.09 -11.88
N ASP A 291 8.28 -15.21 -11.24
CA ASP A 291 7.60 -15.24 -9.94
C ASP A 291 8.58 -15.09 -8.77
N PHE A 292 9.79 -14.63 -9.06
CA PHE A 292 10.92 -14.48 -8.16
C PHE A 292 11.43 -15.80 -7.57
N LYS A 293 12.67 -15.78 -7.14
CA LYS A 293 13.36 -16.80 -6.36
C LYS A 293 14.11 -16.14 -5.22
N VAL A 294 14.59 -16.92 -4.26
CA VAL A 294 15.46 -16.42 -3.21
C VAL A 294 16.85 -17.01 -3.40
N VAL A 295 17.82 -16.14 -3.49
CA VAL A 295 19.24 -16.51 -3.53
C VAL A 295 19.95 -16.02 -2.27
N SER A 296 21.14 -16.55 -2.00
CA SER A 296 22.00 -16.05 -0.92
C SER A 296 23.41 -15.77 -1.40
N ALA A 297 24.03 -14.76 -0.82
CA ALA A 297 25.44 -14.42 -1.05
C ALA A 297 26.10 -13.99 0.27
N THR A 298 27.44 -14.04 0.35
CA THR A 298 28.13 -13.48 1.51
C THR A 298 28.11 -11.95 1.43
N ILE A 299 28.08 -11.27 2.59
CA ILE A 299 28.14 -9.80 2.65
C ILE A 299 29.46 -9.28 2.04
N ALA A 300 30.55 -10.03 2.15
CA ALA A 300 31.84 -9.66 1.59
C ALA A 300 31.90 -9.68 0.05
N THR A 301 31.07 -10.53 -0.58
CA THR A 301 31.00 -10.68 -2.06
C THR A 301 29.54 -10.80 -2.49
N PRO A 302 28.79 -9.68 -2.43
CA PRO A 302 27.32 -9.73 -2.57
C PRO A 302 26.80 -9.77 -4.00
N THR A 303 27.69 -9.69 -5.00
CA THR A 303 27.29 -9.56 -6.41
C THR A 303 26.66 -10.82 -6.97
N SER A 304 25.87 -10.68 -8.03
CA SER A 304 25.13 -11.77 -8.66
C SER A 304 25.99 -12.92 -9.17
N ALA A 305 27.26 -12.69 -9.42
CA ALA A 305 28.22 -13.76 -9.75
C ALA A 305 28.45 -14.80 -8.63
N GLN A 306 28.09 -14.44 -7.38
CA GLN A 306 28.23 -15.30 -6.21
C GLN A 306 26.88 -15.76 -5.63
N TRP A 307 25.77 -15.43 -6.27
CA TRP A 307 24.44 -15.80 -5.82
C TRP A 307 24.22 -17.31 -5.97
N GLN A 308 23.73 -17.92 -4.90
CA GLN A 308 23.37 -19.33 -4.82
C GLN A 308 21.89 -19.46 -4.52
N ASP A 309 21.16 -20.30 -5.26
CA ASP A 309 19.77 -20.55 -5.00
C ASP A 309 19.54 -21.07 -3.58
N PHE A 310 18.70 -20.38 -2.81
CA PHE A 310 18.21 -20.80 -1.49
C PHE A 310 16.78 -21.34 -1.60
N ILE A 311 15.91 -20.63 -2.31
CA ILE A 311 14.59 -21.09 -2.74
C ILE A 311 14.53 -20.97 -4.26
N ALA A 312 14.44 -22.09 -4.95
CA ALA A 312 14.34 -22.10 -6.40
C ALA A 312 13.03 -21.45 -6.90
N HIS A 313 13.06 -20.90 -8.09
CA HIS A 313 11.87 -20.38 -8.77
C HIS A 313 10.80 -21.46 -8.91
N ARG A 314 9.55 -21.12 -8.59
CA ARG A 314 8.37 -21.98 -8.69
C ARG A 314 7.29 -21.23 -9.48
N PRO A 315 7.06 -21.56 -10.77
CA PRO A 315 6.01 -20.93 -11.55
C PRO A 315 4.64 -20.99 -10.84
N GLY A 316 3.94 -19.86 -10.78
CA GLY A 316 2.66 -19.72 -10.08
C GLY A 316 2.76 -19.57 -8.56
N THR A 317 3.98 -19.50 -8.01
CA THR A 317 4.24 -19.12 -6.62
C THR A 317 5.04 -17.82 -6.63
N LEU A 318 4.35 -16.69 -6.52
CA LEU A 318 4.98 -15.38 -6.50
C LEU A 318 5.58 -15.13 -5.11
N VAL A 319 6.90 -15.00 -5.02
CA VAL A 319 7.56 -14.55 -3.79
C VAL A 319 7.44 -13.03 -3.72
N THR A 320 6.80 -12.51 -2.67
CA THR A 320 6.49 -11.08 -2.54
C THR A 320 7.39 -10.34 -1.58
N ASP A 321 7.88 -11.01 -0.52
CA ASP A 321 8.70 -10.36 0.51
C ASP A 321 9.52 -11.37 1.32
N LEU A 322 10.57 -10.88 1.98
CA LEU A 322 11.43 -11.61 2.92
C LEU A 322 11.56 -10.83 4.22
N LEU A 323 11.53 -11.53 5.35
CA LEU A 323 11.81 -10.97 6.67
C LEU A 323 12.72 -11.93 7.45
N ALA A 324 13.87 -11.45 7.91
CA ALA A 324 14.83 -12.26 8.64
C ALA A 324 14.72 -12.06 10.16
N PHE A 325 14.85 -13.17 10.87
CA PHE A 325 15.00 -13.26 12.33
C PHE A 325 16.27 -14.03 12.65
N GLU A 326 16.73 -14.03 13.91
CA GLU A 326 17.96 -14.72 14.30
C GLU A 326 17.98 -16.19 13.88
N ASP A 327 16.89 -16.93 14.09
CA ASP A 327 16.81 -18.37 13.80
C ASP A 327 15.92 -18.69 12.57
N HIS A 328 15.23 -17.72 12.00
CA HIS A 328 14.21 -17.96 10.98
C HIS A 328 14.29 -16.98 9.82
N LEU A 329 13.89 -17.46 8.64
CA LEU A 329 13.56 -16.63 7.50
C LEU A 329 12.07 -16.80 7.19
N VAL A 330 11.34 -15.69 7.16
CA VAL A 330 9.93 -15.67 6.76
C VAL A 330 9.83 -15.21 5.33
N VAL A 331 9.07 -15.95 4.54
CA VAL A 331 8.86 -15.68 3.11
C VAL A 331 7.38 -15.47 2.87
N SER A 332 7.03 -14.29 2.40
CA SER A 332 5.68 -13.98 1.94
C SER A 332 5.53 -14.45 0.49
N GLU A 333 4.50 -15.22 0.22
CA GLU A 333 4.23 -15.80 -1.10
C GLU A 333 2.75 -15.54 -1.50
N THR A 334 2.47 -15.46 -2.80
CA THR A 334 1.12 -15.54 -3.32
C THR A 334 0.99 -16.81 -4.15
N ILE A 335 0.06 -17.69 -3.77
CA ILE A 335 -0.20 -18.95 -4.46
C ILE A 335 -1.67 -19.00 -4.86
N ALA A 336 -1.93 -19.18 -6.15
CA ALA A 336 -3.29 -19.19 -6.69
C ALA A 336 -4.13 -17.98 -6.24
N GLY A 337 -3.50 -16.80 -6.07
CA GLY A 337 -4.14 -15.53 -5.69
C GLY A 337 -4.46 -15.40 -4.20
N LEU A 338 -3.90 -16.25 -3.35
CA LEU A 338 -4.01 -16.13 -1.90
C LEU A 338 -2.64 -15.92 -1.27
N PRO A 339 -2.48 -14.96 -0.34
CA PRO A 339 -1.23 -14.77 0.37
C PRO A 339 -0.94 -15.96 1.29
N GLN A 340 0.32 -16.36 1.33
CA GLN A 340 0.85 -17.42 2.18
C GLN A 340 2.04 -16.87 2.97
N ILE A 341 2.19 -17.28 4.20
CA ILE A 341 3.33 -16.95 5.06
C ILE A 341 4.09 -18.24 5.32
N LYS A 342 5.29 -18.36 4.76
CA LYS A 342 6.18 -19.50 4.93
C LYS A 342 7.27 -19.16 5.94
N ILE A 343 7.45 -20.01 6.92
CA ILE A 343 8.49 -19.89 7.96
C ILE A 343 9.55 -20.94 7.70
N ILE A 344 10.80 -20.56 7.64
CA ILE A 344 11.95 -21.46 7.42
C ILE A 344 12.87 -21.36 8.63
N THR A 345 13.13 -22.48 9.29
CA THR A 345 14.17 -22.58 10.33
C THR A 345 15.54 -22.64 9.67
N LEU A 346 16.42 -21.68 9.93
CA LEU A 346 17.70 -21.55 9.23
C LEU A 346 18.71 -22.65 9.58
N ALA A 347 18.63 -23.20 10.80
CA ALA A 347 19.57 -24.22 11.29
C ALA A 347 19.48 -25.55 10.50
N ASP A 348 18.30 -25.96 10.06
CA ASP A 348 18.07 -27.27 9.42
C ASP A 348 17.25 -27.19 8.12
N GLY A 349 16.80 -26.02 7.72
CA GLY A 349 16.04 -25.77 6.51
C GLY A 349 14.59 -26.28 6.56
N ARG A 350 14.08 -26.72 7.72
CA ARG A 350 12.66 -27.08 7.87
C ARG A 350 11.78 -25.88 7.57
N SER A 351 10.66 -26.11 6.90
CA SER A 351 9.74 -25.02 6.63
C SER A 351 8.29 -25.45 6.81
N ASP A 352 7.47 -24.50 7.27
CA ASP A 352 6.03 -24.68 7.43
C ASP A 352 5.29 -23.42 6.98
N TYR A 353 3.98 -23.56 6.71
CA TYR A 353 3.11 -22.45 6.38
C TYR A 353 2.17 -22.11 7.54
N VAL A 354 1.95 -20.83 7.78
CA VAL A 354 0.83 -20.39 8.63
C VAL A 354 -0.48 -20.76 7.95
N ARG A 355 -1.38 -21.43 8.68
CA ARG A 355 -2.65 -21.93 8.11
C ARG A 355 -3.77 -20.95 8.28
N PHE A 356 -4.55 -20.77 7.19
CA PHE A 356 -5.75 -19.95 7.11
C PHE A 356 -6.91 -20.79 6.57
N ASP A 357 -8.11 -20.65 7.17
CA ASP A 357 -9.21 -21.59 6.93
C ASP A 357 -10.27 -21.05 5.94
N GLU A 358 -10.29 -19.73 5.64
CA GLU A 358 -11.30 -19.14 4.77
C GLU A 358 -10.93 -19.28 3.28
N GLU A 359 -11.93 -19.41 2.40
CA GLU A 359 -11.74 -19.56 0.94
C GLU A 359 -11.08 -18.35 0.29
N THR A 360 -11.31 -17.17 0.87
CA THR A 360 -10.76 -15.88 0.39
C THR A 360 -10.43 -15.01 1.59
N TYR A 361 -9.21 -14.56 1.65
CA TYR A 361 -8.67 -13.78 2.77
C TYR A 361 -7.50 -12.92 2.32
N HIS A 362 -7.06 -12.07 3.20
CA HIS A 362 -5.79 -11.36 3.10
C HIS A 362 -4.98 -11.58 4.39
N ALA A 363 -3.69 -11.80 4.24
CA ALA A 363 -2.76 -11.93 5.35
C ALA A 363 -1.42 -11.33 4.94
N TYR A 364 -0.78 -10.64 5.88
CA TYR A 364 0.54 -10.05 5.67
C TYR A 364 1.35 -10.01 6.97
N VAL A 365 2.65 -10.10 6.83
CA VAL A 365 3.60 -9.98 7.94
C VAL A 365 3.80 -8.50 8.26
N THR A 366 3.80 -8.17 9.55
CA THR A 366 4.25 -6.86 10.01
C THR A 366 5.69 -6.99 10.48
N PRO A 367 6.65 -6.24 9.88
CA PRO A 367 8.02 -6.28 10.37
C PRO A 367 8.04 -5.79 11.81
N GLY A 368 8.52 -6.64 12.71
CA GLY A 368 8.76 -6.28 14.10
C GLY A 368 10.00 -5.39 14.22
N ARG A 369 10.24 -4.89 15.43
CA ARG A 369 11.44 -4.08 15.72
C ARG A 369 12.59 -4.90 16.32
N GLU A 370 12.33 -6.17 16.70
CA GLU A 370 13.31 -7.08 17.27
C GLU A 370 13.67 -8.19 16.29
N PHE A 371 14.98 -8.41 16.11
CA PHE A 371 15.53 -9.49 15.28
C PHE A 371 15.69 -10.79 16.08
N ASP A 372 16.16 -10.69 17.32
CA ASP A 372 16.33 -11.80 18.27
C ASP A 372 14.98 -12.12 18.92
N THR A 373 14.10 -12.77 18.16
CA THR A 373 12.80 -13.21 18.64
C THR A 373 12.28 -14.40 17.85
N SER A 374 11.56 -15.31 18.51
CA SER A 374 10.79 -16.37 17.84
C SER A 374 9.36 -15.95 17.50
N THR A 375 8.98 -14.71 17.82
CA THR A 375 7.61 -14.22 17.61
C THR A 375 7.49 -13.50 16.28
N LEU A 376 6.70 -14.08 15.37
CA LEU A 376 6.28 -13.46 14.13
C LEU A 376 4.93 -12.77 14.34
N ARG A 377 4.86 -11.47 14.11
CA ARG A 377 3.59 -10.76 14.05
C ARG A 377 3.05 -10.76 12.63
N TYR A 378 1.77 -11.12 12.48
CA TYR A 378 1.07 -10.99 11.21
C TYR A 378 -0.36 -10.50 11.42
N VAL A 379 -0.90 -9.92 10.36
CA VAL A 379 -2.29 -9.48 10.30
C VAL A 379 -3.05 -10.41 9.37
N TYR A 380 -4.25 -10.77 9.80
CA TYR A 380 -5.21 -11.57 9.03
C TYR A 380 -6.55 -10.85 8.93
N THR A 381 -7.17 -10.91 7.78
CA THR A 381 -8.52 -10.42 7.55
C THR A 381 -9.17 -11.18 6.39
N SER A 382 -10.50 -11.16 6.32
CA SER A 382 -11.24 -11.61 5.14
C SER A 382 -12.34 -10.62 4.80
N MET A 383 -13.11 -10.87 3.74
CA MET A 383 -14.24 -9.99 3.43
C MET A 383 -15.33 -9.98 4.51
N THR A 384 -15.33 -10.96 5.44
CA THR A 384 -16.29 -11.11 6.54
C THR A 384 -15.66 -11.12 7.93
N THR A 385 -14.34 -11.24 8.03
CA THR A 385 -13.60 -11.25 9.29
C THR A 385 -12.86 -9.92 9.46
N PRO A 386 -13.20 -9.10 10.50
CA PRO A 386 -12.44 -7.92 10.84
C PRO A 386 -10.95 -8.22 11.02
N GLU A 387 -10.12 -7.21 10.81
CA GLU A 387 -8.67 -7.35 10.94
C GLU A 387 -8.28 -7.91 12.31
N GLN A 388 -7.42 -8.90 12.31
CA GLN A 388 -6.91 -9.61 13.47
C GLN A 388 -5.40 -9.59 13.45
N THR A 389 -4.77 -9.08 14.52
CA THR A 389 -3.32 -9.11 14.71
C THR A 389 -2.95 -10.31 15.59
N TYR A 390 -2.08 -11.15 15.07
CA TYR A 390 -1.60 -12.34 15.77
C TYR A 390 -0.10 -12.24 16.04
N ASP A 391 0.30 -12.74 17.21
CA ASP A 391 1.69 -13.14 17.49
C ASP A 391 1.76 -14.66 17.34
N HIS A 392 2.63 -15.13 16.45
CA HIS A 392 2.87 -16.52 16.12
C HIS A 392 4.26 -16.92 16.58
N ASP A 393 4.34 -17.95 17.39
CA ASP A 393 5.62 -18.53 17.81
C ASP A 393 6.14 -19.45 16.71
N MET A 394 7.24 -19.07 16.07
CA MET A 394 7.82 -19.77 14.92
C MET A 394 8.44 -21.12 15.27
N VAL A 395 8.70 -21.39 16.57
CA VAL A 395 9.26 -22.65 17.06
C VAL A 395 8.15 -23.67 17.31
N THR A 396 7.09 -23.26 18.02
CA THR A 396 6.00 -24.17 18.44
C THR A 396 4.84 -24.20 17.48
N GLY A 397 4.71 -23.21 16.58
CA GLY A 397 3.57 -23.04 15.67
C GLY A 397 2.31 -22.51 16.38
N SER A 398 2.40 -22.18 17.68
CA SER A 398 1.26 -21.62 18.42
C SER A 398 1.02 -20.16 18.05
N ARG A 399 -0.24 -19.71 18.10
CA ARG A 399 -0.59 -18.31 17.80
C ARG A 399 -1.47 -17.72 18.89
N VAL A 400 -1.27 -16.44 19.18
CA VAL A 400 -2.06 -15.67 20.14
C VAL A 400 -2.67 -14.49 19.43
N LEU A 401 -4.01 -14.37 19.48
CA LEU A 401 -4.72 -13.19 19.02
C LEU A 401 -4.42 -12.03 19.97
N ARG A 402 -3.77 -11.00 19.46
CA ARG A 402 -3.41 -9.79 20.24
C ARG A 402 -4.50 -8.72 20.16
N LYS A 403 -5.10 -8.59 18.99
CA LYS A 403 -6.17 -7.63 18.75
C LYS A 403 -7.06 -8.13 17.61
N GLN A 404 -8.36 -7.90 17.74
CA GLN A 404 -9.30 -7.90 16.64
C GLN A 404 -9.90 -6.50 16.55
N GLU A 405 -9.88 -5.92 15.35
CA GLU A 405 -10.50 -4.62 15.11
C GLU A 405 -11.98 -4.66 15.49
N PRO A 406 -12.42 -3.83 16.45
CA PRO A 406 -13.80 -3.83 16.88
C PRO A 406 -14.72 -3.24 15.81
N VAL A 407 -15.88 -3.86 15.63
CA VAL A 407 -16.98 -3.32 14.83
C VAL A 407 -18.14 -3.09 15.80
N LEU A 408 -18.43 -1.82 16.10
CA LEU A 408 -19.49 -1.47 17.04
C LEU A 408 -20.88 -1.70 16.42
N GLY A 409 -21.91 -1.72 17.26
CA GLY A 409 -23.28 -2.00 16.84
C GLY A 409 -23.58 -3.50 16.79
N ASN A 410 -24.51 -3.90 15.94
CA ASN A 410 -25.04 -5.27 15.87
C ASN A 410 -24.28 -6.16 14.87
N PHE A 411 -22.98 -5.95 14.69
CA PHE A 411 -22.20 -6.79 13.78
C PHE A 411 -22.05 -8.20 14.35
N ASP A 412 -22.55 -9.18 13.60
CA ASP A 412 -22.30 -10.60 13.83
C ASP A 412 -21.75 -11.22 12.53
N ARG A 413 -20.47 -11.64 12.57
CA ARG A 413 -19.81 -12.27 11.43
C ARG A 413 -20.62 -13.43 10.83
N THR A 414 -21.37 -14.16 11.63
CA THR A 414 -22.16 -15.31 11.18
C THR A 414 -23.30 -14.95 10.23
N ASN A 415 -23.65 -13.67 10.13
CA ASN A 415 -24.65 -13.16 9.19
C ASN A 415 -24.08 -12.98 7.77
N TYR A 416 -22.77 -13.04 7.58
CA TYR A 416 -22.15 -12.78 6.29
C TYR A 416 -21.47 -14.04 5.73
N ARG A 417 -21.40 -14.10 4.41
CA ARG A 417 -20.74 -15.19 3.68
C ARG A 417 -19.73 -14.59 2.73
N ALA A 418 -18.54 -15.18 2.68
CA ALA A 418 -17.53 -14.90 1.67
C ALA A 418 -17.37 -16.13 0.77
N ARG A 419 -17.15 -15.92 -0.52
CA ARG A 419 -16.91 -16.99 -1.49
C ARG A 419 -15.82 -16.57 -2.46
N ARG A 420 -15.15 -17.58 -2.98
CA ARG A 420 -14.24 -17.44 -4.10
C ARG A 420 -14.78 -18.16 -5.32
N LEU A 421 -14.85 -17.46 -6.45
CA LEU A 421 -15.31 -17.96 -7.73
C LEU A 421 -14.22 -17.82 -8.79
N SER A 422 -14.42 -18.44 -9.93
CA SER A 422 -13.60 -18.23 -11.12
C SER A 422 -14.52 -18.02 -12.32
N ALA A 423 -14.39 -16.87 -12.97
CA ALA A 423 -15.00 -16.61 -14.27
C ALA A 423 -14.08 -17.18 -15.38
N THR A 424 -14.66 -17.52 -16.53
CA THR A 424 -13.88 -17.91 -17.70
C THR A 424 -13.78 -16.73 -18.66
N GLY A 425 -12.58 -16.25 -18.91
CA GLY A 425 -12.30 -15.22 -19.90
C GLY A 425 -12.58 -15.67 -21.33
N ALA A 426 -12.67 -14.73 -22.25
CA ALA A 426 -12.90 -15.02 -23.67
C ALA A 426 -11.79 -15.89 -24.29
N ASP A 427 -10.61 -15.88 -23.72
CA ASP A 427 -9.44 -16.68 -24.10
C ASP A 427 -9.32 -17.99 -23.30
N GLY A 428 -10.33 -18.32 -22.49
CA GLY A 428 -10.38 -19.54 -21.68
C GLY A 428 -9.65 -19.47 -20.34
N VAL A 429 -9.04 -18.32 -20.00
CA VAL A 429 -8.32 -18.15 -18.73
C VAL A 429 -9.30 -18.02 -17.57
N GLY A 430 -8.98 -18.65 -16.44
CA GLY A 430 -9.76 -18.53 -15.19
C GLY A 430 -9.44 -17.23 -14.47
N ILE A 431 -10.46 -16.38 -14.26
CA ILE A 431 -10.32 -15.06 -13.61
C ILE A 431 -10.91 -15.16 -12.21
N PRO A 432 -10.11 -14.99 -11.14
CA PRO A 432 -10.61 -15.10 -9.77
C PRO A 432 -11.56 -13.95 -9.42
N ILE A 433 -12.59 -14.28 -8.65
CA ILE A 433 -13.53 -13.32 -8.06
C ILE A 433 -13.64 -13.62 -6.57
N SER A 434 -13.41 -12.63 -5.73
CA SER A 434 -13.75 -12.68 -4.30
C SER A 434 -15.05 -11.92 -4.07
N LEU A 435 -16.02 -12.52 -3.37
CA LEU A 435 -17.29 -11.84 -3.11
C LEU A 435 -17.80 -12.10 -1.68
N CYS A 436 -18.61 -11.18 -1.18
CA CYS A 436 -19.32 -11.34 0.09
C CYS A 436 -20.74 -10.77 0.02
N TYR A 437 -21.61 -11.32 0.88
CA TYR A 437 -23.02 -10.95 0.98
C TYR A 437 -23.61 -11.30 2.34
N HIS A 438 -24.71 -10.65 2.72
CA HIS A 438 -25.47 -11.07 3.90
C HIS A 438 -26.17 -12.40 3.63
N ARG A 439 -26.23 -13.31 4.61
CA ARG A 439 -26.76 -14.69 4.45
C ARG A 439 -28.19 -14.74 3.89
N ASP A 440 -29.00 -13.69 4.16
CA ASP A 440 -30.37 -13.60 3.70
C ASP A 440 -30.53 -12.95 2.31
N THR A 441 -29.41 -12.52 1.69
CA THR A 441 -29.41 -11.98 0.33
C THR A 441 -29.83 -13.04 -0.67
N PRO A 442 -30.86 -12.81 -1.50
CA PRO A 442 -31.30 -13.78 -2.48
C PRO A 442 -30.24 -13.96 -3.57
N LEU A 443 -29.97 -15.24 -3.93
CA LEU A 443 -29.04 -15.59 -5.00
C LEU A 443 -29.81 -16.12 -6.22
N ASP A 444 -30.86 -15.40 -6.61
CA ASP A 444 -31.77 -15.71 -7.70
C ASP A 444 -31.67 -14.75 -8.90
N GLY A 445 -30.74 -13.80 -8.81
CA GLY A 445 -30.50 -12.75 -9.81
C GLY A 445 -31.15 -11.42 -9.49
N THR A 446 -31.85 -11.28 -8.37
CA THR A 446 -32.53 -10.02 -8.01
C THR A 446 -31.69 -9.06 -7.17
N ALA A 447 -30.60 -9.56 -6.55
CA ALA A 447 -29.74 -8.74 -5.70
C ALA A 447 -28.93 -7.72 -6.53
N PRO A 448 -28.88 -6.44 -6.10
CA PRO A 448 -27.94 -5.48 -6.66
C PRO A 448 -26.50 -5.87 -6.28
N LEU A 449 -25.53 -5.57 -7.16
CA LEU A 449 -24.14 -5.98 -6.95
C LEU A 449 -23.19 -4.80 -7.17
N VAL A 450 -22.24 -4.63 -6.26
CA VAL A 450 -21.08 -3.76 -6.42
C VAL A 450 -19.91 -4.58 -6.92
N LEU A 451 -19.36 -4.24 -8.09
CA LEU A 451 -18.18 -4.88 -8.67
C LEU A 451 -17.00 -3.91 -8.66
N TYR A 452 -15.95 -4.26 -7.91
CA TYR A 452 -14.70 -3.49 -7.87
C TYR A 452 -13.67 -4.09 -8.83
N GLY A 453 -12.89 -3.23 -9.50
CA GLY A 453 -11.75 -3.64 -10.30
C GLY A 453 -10.65 -2.59 -10.38
N TYR A 454 -9.39 -3.05 -10.62
CA TYR A 454 -8.23 -2.18 -10.78
C TYR A 454 -7.36 -2.58 -11.98
N GLY A 455 -6.58 -3.65 -11.87
CA GLY A 455 -5.88 -4.31 -12.97
C GLY A 455 -4.71 -3.54 -13.57
N SER A 456 -3.88 -2.91 -12.77
CA SER A 456 -2.68 -2.20 -13.24
C SER A 456 -1.54 -2.30 -12.24
N TYR A 457 -0.31 -2.05 -12.71
CA TYR A 457 0.93 -1.96 -11.91
C TYR A 457 1.27 -3.21 -11.09
N GLY A 458 0.70 -4.36 -11.44
CA GLY A 458 0.87 -5.57 -10.63
C GLY A 458 0.17 -5.52 -9.27
N HIS A 459 -0.67 -4.50 -9.04
CA HIS A 459 -1.33 -4.34 -7.75
C HIS A 459 -2.48 -5.33 -7.59
N SER A 460 -2.30 -6.27 -6.66
CA SER A 460 -3.33 -7.24 -6.26
C SER A 460 -4.29 -6.61 -5.24
N ILE A 461 -5.59 -6.76 -5.50
CA ILE A 461 -6.61 -6.19 -4.61
C ILE A 461 -6.92 -7.16 -3.48
N PRO A 462 -6.68 -6.77 -2.21
CA PRO A 462 -6.87 -7.66 -1.07
C PRO A 462 -8.35 -7.94 -0.80
N ALA A 463 -8.67 -9.19 -0.51
CA ALA A 463 -9.99 -9.61 -0.04
C ALA A 463 -10.16 -9.33 1.47
N SER A 464 -10.04 -8.06 1.86
CA SER A 464 -10.04 -7.60 3.25
C SER A 464 -11.44 -7.19 3.73
N PHE A 465 -11.60 -7.10 5.06
CA PHE A 465 -12.80 -6.57 5.70
C PHE A 465 -12.95 -5.07 5.45
N SER A 466 -14.19 -4.62 5.41
CA SER A 466 -14.52 -3.19 5.46
C SER A 466 -15.81 -2.97 6.24
N ARG A 467 -15.73 -2.24 7.34
CA ARG A 467 -16.92 -1.87 8.14
C ARG A 467 -17.89 -0.97 7.37
N LEU A 468 -17.39 -0.21 6.40
CA LEU A 468 -18.22 0.63 5.52
C LEU A 468 -19.02 -0.23 4.52
N ARG A 469 -18.43 -1.34 4.06
CA ARG A 469 -19.10 -2.28 3.15
C ARG A 469 -20.34 -2.92 3.76
N LEU A 470 -20.40 -3.04 5.08
CA LEU A 470 -21.59 -3.57 5.77
C LEU A 470 -22.86 -2.80 5.40
N SER A 471 -22.78 -1.49 5.16
CA SER A 471 -23.93 -0.70 4.73
C SER A 471 -24.53 -1.14 3.41
N TYR A 472 -23.73 -1.69 2.48
CA TYR A 472 -24.23 -2.34 1.28
C TYR A 472 -24.82 -3.72 1.61
N LEU A 473 -24.09 -4.55 2.35
CA LEU A 473 -24.47 -5.94 2.62
C LEU A 473 -25.78 -6.02 3.41
N ASP A 474 -25.97 -5.14 4.42
CA ASP A 474 -27.17 -5.07 5.24
C ASP A 474 -28.40 -4.58 4.45
N ARG A 475 -28.19 -3.99 3.26
CA ARG A 475 -29.23 -3.59 2.31
C ARG A 475 -29.44 -4.59 1.17
N GLY A 476 -28.88 -5.80 1.32
CA GLY A 476 -29.05 -6.89 0.36
C GLY A 476 -28.16 -6.81 -0.87
N PHE A 477 -27.18 -5.91 -0.89
CA PHE A 477 -26.18 -5.90 -1.97
C PHE A 477 -25.19 -7.07 -1.83
N ILE A 478 -24.68 -7.53 -2.95
CA ILE A 478 -23.49 -8.36 -3.04
C ILE A 478 -22.32 -7.45 -3.36
N TYR A 479 -21.17 -7.64 -2.71
CA TYR A 479 -19.94 -6.94 -3.05
C TYR A 479 -18.93 -7.94 -3.61
N ALA A 480 -18.37 -7.65 -4.78
CA ALA A 480 -17.41 -8.50 -5.48
C ALA A 480 -16.17 -7.72 -5.90
N ILE A 481 -15.03 -8.41 -5.93
CA ILE A 481 -13.74 -7.94 -6.44
C ILE A 481 -13.38 -8.82 -7.62
N ALA A 482 -13.21 -8.23 -8.81
CA ALA A 482 -12.69 -8.91 -9.97
C ALA A 482 -11.15 -8.80 -9.99
N HIS A 483 -10.46 -9.93 -9.80
CA HIS A 483 -9.00 -10.00 -9.79
C HIS A 483 -8.47 -10.14 -11.22
N VAL A 484 -8.61 -9.07 -11.98
CA VAL A 484 -8.33 -9.03 -13.43
C VAL A 484 -6.84 -8.97 -13.74
N ARG A 485 -6.43 -9.38 -14.93
CA ARG A 485 -5.05 -9.22 -15.42
C ARG A 485 -4.61 -7.76 -15.36
N GLY A 486 -3.32 -7.59 -15.05
CA GLY A 486 -2.71 -6.30 -14.70
C GLY A 486 -2.42 -6.17 -13.20
N GLY A 487 -3.05 -6.99 -12.34
CA GLY A 487 -2.60 -7.35 -11.00
C GLY A 487 -1.58 -8.50 -11.04
N MET A 488 -1.17 -9.02 -9.88
CA MET A 488 -0.25 -10.18 -9.75
C MET A 488 -0.89 -11.35 -8.98
N GLU A 489 -2.21 -11.42 -8.90
CA GLU A 489 -2.90 -12.45 -8.11
C GLU A 489 -2.50 -13.87 -8.51
N LEU A 490 -2.30 -14.13 -9.80
CA LEU A 490 -1.90 -15.46 -10.29
C LEU A 490 -0.40 -15.53 -10.68
N GLY A 491 0.43 -14.63 -10.19
CA GLY A 491 1.84 -14.54 -10.49
C GLY A 491 2.20 -13.38 -11.43
N TYR A 492 3.48 -13.23 -11.74
CA TYR A 492 3.98 -12.10 -12.52
C TYR A 492 3.42 -12.08 -13.96
N HIS A 493 3.17 -13.26 -14.56
CA HIS A 493 2.56 -13.35 -15.88
C HIS A 493 1.17 -12.69 -15.94
N TRP A 494 0.42 -12.66 -14.82
CA TRP A 494 -0.88 -12.02 -14.72
C TRP A 494 -0.79 -10.52 -14.93
N TYR A 495 0.30 -9.91 -14.44
CA TYR A 495 0.65 -8.53 -14.69
C TYR A 495 1.06 -8.29 -16.15
N GLU A 496 1.97 -9.13 -16.69
CA GLU A 496 2.44 -8.99 -18.07
C GLU A 496 1.32 -9.11 -19.10
N ASP A 497 0.34 -9.96 -18.82
CA ASP A 497 -0.82 -10.18 -19.71
C ASP A 497 -1.91 -9.13 -19.58
N GLY A 498 -1.75 -8.14 -18.67
CA GLY A 498 -2.66 -7.01 -18.48
C GLY A 498 -2.03 -5.63 -18.70
N LYS A 499 -0.80 -5.53 -19.25
CA LYS A 499 -0.10 -4.27 -19.47
C LYS A 499 0.19 -3.96 -20.94
N LEU A 500 0.48 -2.68 -21.24
CA LEU A 500 0.88 -2.20 -22.55
C LEU A 500 -0.10 -2.67 -23.66
N LEU A 501 0.41 -3.35 -24.69
CA LEU A 501 -0.40 -3.84 -25.82
C LEU A 501 -1.40 -4.94 -25.45
N LYS A 502 -1.25 -5.56 -24.26
CA LYS A 502 -2.18 -6.56 -23.72
C LYS A 502 -3.23 -5.97 -22.77
N LYS A 503 -3.27 -4.64 -22.61
CA LYS A 503 -4.17 -3.96 -21.65
C LYS A 503 -5.65 -4.27 -21.87
N THR A 504 -6.05 -4.58 -23.09
CA THR A 504 -7.44 -4.98 -23.40
C THR A 504 -7.89 -6.24 -22.66
N ASN A 505 -6.96 -7.11 -22.25
CA ASN A 505 -7.30 -8.28 -21.43
C ASN A 505 -7.90 -7.88 -20.08
N THR A 506 -7.38 -6.83 -19.44
CA THR A 506 -7.95 -6.29 -18.18
C THR A 506 -9.43 -5.94 -18.32
N PHE A 507 -9.80 -5.31 -19.44
CA PHE A 507 -11.18 -4.88 -19.71
C PHE A 507 -12.10 -6.06 -20.00
N ASN A 508 -11.62 -7.01 -20.82
CA ASN A 508 -12.35 -8.22 -21.14
C ASN A 508 -12.55 -9.11 -19.90
N ASP A 509 -11.53 -9.22 -19.04
CA ASP A 509 -11.60 -9.96 -17.78
C ASP A 509 -12.70 -9.41 -16.87
N TYR A 510 -12.78 -8.08 -16.73
CA TYR A 510 -13.79 -7.44 -15.89
C TYR A 510 -15.21 -7.68 -16.43
N ILE A 511 -15.39 -7.58 -17.75
CA ILE A 511 -16.65 -7.90 -18.42
C ILE A 511 -17.01 -9.37 -18.20
N SER A 512 -16.05 -10.29 -18.38
CA SER A 512 -16.27 -11.73 -18.14
C SER A 512 -16.67 -12.03 -16.69
N CYS A 513 -16.08 -11.31 -15.71
CA CYS A 513 -16.49 -11.42 -14.31
C CYS A 513 -17.94 -10.95 -14.11
N ALA A 514 -18.32 -9.80 -14.68
CA ALA A 514 -19.68 -9.28 -14.61
C ALA A 514 -20.69 -10.25 -15.22
N GLU A 515 -20.44 -10.75 -16.43
CA GLU A 515 -21.28 -11.73 -17.14
C GLU A 515 -21.38 -13.05 -16.38
N HIS A 516 -20.27 -13.52 -15.77
CA HIS A 516 -20.27 -14.72 -14.94
C HIS A 516 -21.20 -14.58 -13.72
N LEU A 517 -21.14 -13.42 -13.03
CA LEU A 517 -21.97 -13.14 -11.86
C LEU A 517 -23.47 -13.08 -12.25
N VAL A 518 -23.79 -12.52 -13.41
CA VAL A 518 -25.16 -12.55 -13.98
C VAL A 518 -25.59 -13.98 -14.32
N ALA A 519 -24.76 -14.74 -15.04
CA ALA A 519 -25.06 -16.12 -15.44
C ALA A 519 -25.24 -17.06 -14.23
N LYS A 520 -24.52 -16.81 -13.12
CA LYS A 520 -24.63 -17.54 -11.86
C LYS A 520 -25.75 -17.04 -10.96
N LYS A 521 -26.55 -16.07 -11.40
CA LYS A 521 -27.68 -15.48 -10.68
C LYS A 521 -27.30 -14.81 -9.33
N PHE A 522 -26.10 -14.30 -9.22
CA PHE A 522 -25.76 -13.39 -8.14
C PHE A 522 -26.41 -12.02 -8.31
N THR A 523 -26.61 -11.60 -9.55
CA THR A 523 -27.27 -10.36 -9.94
C THR A 523 -27.87 -10.50 -11.35
N ALA A 524 -28.45 -9.43 -11.88
CA ALA A 524 -28.93 -9.36 -13.27
C ALA A 524 -28.17 -8.29 -14.08
N GLU A 525 -28.30 -8.38 -15.40
CA GLU A 525 -27.84 -7.34 -16.31
C GLU A 525 -28.54 -6.01 -15.99
N GLY A 526 -27.79 -4.92 -15.95
CA GLY A 526 -28.29 -3.61 -15.54
C GLY A 526 -28.46 -3.40 -14.03
N GLN A 527 -27.99 -4.34 -13.18
CA GLN A 527 -28.01 -4.20 -11.72
C GLN A 527 -26.60 -4.15 -11.09
N ILE A 528 -25.57 -4.08 -11.90
CA ILE A 528 -24.19 -3.98 -11.42
C ILE A 528 -23.81 -2.51 -11.26
N LEU A 529 -23.38 -2.11 -10.07
CA LEU A 529 -22.70 -0.87 -9.79
C LEU A 529 -21.19 -1.13 -9.90
N ALA A 530 -20.55 -0.58 -10.95
CA ALA A 530 -19.11 -0.73 -11.16
C ALA A 530 -18.35 0.36 -10.41
N THR A 531 -17.27 -0.01 -9.69
CA THR A 531 -16.43 0.96 -8.97
C THR A 531 -14.95 0.66 -9.12
N GLY A 532 -14.11 1.72 -9.15
CA GLY A 532 -12.67 1.64 -9.25
C GLY A 532 -12.03 3.02 -9.30
N GLY A 533 -10.75 3.12 -8.95
CA GLY A 533 -10.05 4.39 -8.88
C GLY A 533 -8.79 4.43 -9.75
N SER A 534 -8.28 5.64 -10.06
CA SER A 534 -7.03 5.82 -10.80
C SER A 534 -7.01 5.04 -12.12
N ALA A 535 -6.07 4.09 -12.29
CA ALA A 535 -6.07 3.16 -13.43
C ALA A 535 -7.32 2.26 -13.50
N GLY A 536 -7.95 1.94 -12.35
CA GLY A 536 -9.27 1.31 -12.30
C GLY A 536 -10.37 2.21 -12.87
N GLY A 537 -10.22 3.53 -12.77
CA GLY A 537 -11.11 4.50 -13.44
C GLY A 537 -11.00 4.42 -14.97
N MET A 538 -9.81 4.21 -15.54
CA MET A 538 -9.62 3.91 -16.96
C MET A 538 -10.32 2.60 -17.37
N LEU A 539 -10.18 1.55 -16.55
CA LEU A 539 -10.91 0.30 -16.72
C LEU A 539 -12.42 0.57 -16.85
N LEU A 540 -12.99 1.31 -15.88
CA LEU A 540 -14.42 1.58 -15.84
C LEU A 540 -14.91 2.42 -17.04
N GLY A 541 -14.19 3.46 -17.42
CA GLY A 541 -14.51 4.25 -18.62
C GLY A 541 -14.51 3.40 -19.89
N THR A 542 -13.60 2.43 -19.98
CA THR A 542 -13.52 1.51 -21.13
C THR A 542 -14.69 0.54 -21.14
N VAL A 543 -14.99 -0.15 -20.03
CA VAL A 543 -16.07 -1.16 -19.99
C VAL A 543 -17.45 -0.51 -20.10
N ALA A 544 -17.61 0.76 -19.66
CA ALA A 544 -18.80 1.57 -19.87
C ALA A 544 -19.13 1.73 -21.36
N ASN A 545 -18.11 1.91 -22.20
CA ASN A 545 -18.27 2.03 -23.65
C ASN A 545 -18.44 0.67 -24.33
N MET A 546 -17.80 -0.40 -23.80
CA MET A 546 -17.87 -1.74 -24.41
C MET A 546 -19.19 -2.47 -24.12
N ARG A 547 -19.68 -2.41 -22.89
CA ARG A 547 -20.84 -3.18 -22.42
C ARG A 547 -21.73 -2.37 -21.45
N PRO A 548 -22.26 -1.20 -21.87
CA PRO A 548 -23.02 -0.30 -20.99
C PRO A 548 -24.25 -0.96 -20.35
N GLN A 549 -24.87 -1.92 -21.01
CA GLN A 549 -26.08 -2.60 -20.52
C GLN A 549 -25.86 -3.44 -19.25
N LEU A 550 -24.61 -3.82 -18.92
CA LEU A 550 -24.31 -4.59 -17.70
C LEU A 550 -24.48 -3.75 -16.42
N PHE A 551 -24.32 -2.42 -16.54
CA PHE A 551 -24.14 -1.55 -15.38
C PHE A 551 -25.35 -0.64 -15.14
N SER A 552 -25.80 -0.58 -13.89
CA SER A 552 -26.78 0.42 -13.43
C SER A 552 -26.15 1.78 -13.17
N ALA A 553 -24.92 1.78 -12.68
CA ALA A 553 -24.14 2.97 -12.40
C ALA A 553 -22.63 2.66 -12.41
N ILE A 554 -21.83 3.71 -12.61
CA ILE A 554 -20.36 3.64 -12.59
C ILE A 554 -19.84 4.74 -11.68
N ILE A 555 -19.02 4.37 -10.69
CA ILE A 555 -18.33 5.28 -9.80
C ILE A 555 -16.83 5.19 -10.07
N ALA A 556 -16.31 6.18 -10.78
CA ALA A 556 -14.88 6.27 -11.10
C ALA A 556 -14.22 7.31 -10.20
N HIS A 557 -13.39 6.84 -9.24
CA HIS A 557 -12.66 7.69 -8.32
C HIS A 557 -11.37 8.18 -8.96
N VAL A 558 -11.14 9.50 -8.99
CA VAL A 558 -9.92 10.12 -9.57
C VAL A 558 -9.43 9.39 -10.84
N PRO A 559 -10.30 9.26 -11.88
CA PRO A 559 -10.07 8.33 -12.97
C PRO A 559 -8.95 8.79 -13.90
N PHE A 560 -8.06 7.87 -14.26
CA PHE A 560 -7.01 8.08 -15.26
C PHE A 560 -7.61 7.90 -16.67
N VAL A 561 -8.23 8.94 -17.23
CA VAL A 561 -8.97 8.87 -18.49
C VAL A 561 -8.33 9.63 -19.66
N ASP A 562 -7.51 10.65 -19.39
CA ASP A 562 -6.75 11.35 -20.44
C ASP A 562 -5.37 10.70 -20.68
N VAL A 563 -5.41 9.41 -21.06
CA VAL A 563 -4.24 8.56 -21.18
C VAL A 563 -3.24 9.10 -22.21
N LEU A 564 -3.72 9.54 -23.38
CA LEU A 564 -2.84 9.98 -24.47
C LEU A 564 -2.03 11.23 -24.13
N ASN A 565 -2.69 12.25 -23.58
CA ASN A 565 -1.98 13.48 -23.23
C ASN A 565 -1.00 13.25 -22.08
N THR A 566 -1.39 12.46 -21.07
CA THR A 566 -0.51 12.19 -19.93
C THR A 566 0.71 11.35 -20.30
N MET A 567 0.55 10.37 -21.19
CA MET A 567 1.65 9.44 -21.55
C MET A 567 2.56 9.97 -22.67
N LEU A 568 2.17 11.05 -23.35
CA LEU A 568 2.95 11.65 -24.44
C LEU A 568 3.59 13.00 -24.06
N ASP A 569 3.41 13.45 -22.83
CA ASP A 569 4.04 14.67 -22.29
C ASP A 569 5.55 14.50 -22.05
#